data_38720d03e95756c5889df5c140b70431
#
_entry.id   38720d03e95756c5889df5c140b70431
#
_cell.length_a   1.000
_cell.length_b   1.000
_cell.length_c   1.000
_cell.angle_alpha   90.00
_cell.angle_beta   90.00
_cell.angle_gamma   90.00
#
_symmetry.space_group_name_H-M   'P 1'
#
loop_
_entity.id
_entity.type
_entity.pdbx_description
1 polymer ?
#
loop_
_entity_poly.entity_id
_entity_poly.type
_entity_poly.pdbx_seq_one_letter_code
_entity_poly.pdbx_strand_id
1 'polypeptide(L)'
;MGISSRPRAGEPVKFVSKGWGYEKWIVNCEKYCGKILFLAKGKKCSWHYHRKKDEVFFIQSGSVKLYYGWDDDIELAKVVVLERGDKFHVPIRLKHRMYALEDTELFEFSTEHFDEDSYRIEKGD
;
A
#
# COMPACT_ATOMS: atom_id res chain seq x y z
N MET A 1 -2.26 33.52 -18.69
CA MET A 1 -2.56 33.08 -18.62
C MET A 1 -2.96 31.94 -18.12
N GLY A 2 -3.43 31.75 -17.50
CA GLY A 2 -4.11 30.85 -16.73
C GLY A 2 -4.40 29.51 -17.23
N ILE A 3 -3.65 29.09 -18.01
CA ILE A 3 -3.83 27.85 -18.63
C ILE A 3 -3.66 26.70 -17.77
N SER A 4 -3.17 26.90 -16.60
CA SER A 4 -2.89 25.83 -15.67
C SER A 4 -4.11 25.03 -15.24
N SER A 5 -5.32 25.52 -15.47
CA SER A 5 -6.53 24.78 -15.12
C SER A 5 -6.83 23.65 -16.08
N ARG A 6 -6.14 23.55 -17.19
CA ARG A 6 -6.38 22.52 -18.18
C ARG A 6 -5.78 21.19 -17.73
N PRO A 7 -6.57 20.10 -17.66
CA PRO A 7 -6.03 18.78 -17.32
C PRO A 7 -4.95 18.35 -18.31
N ARG A 8 -4.00 17.60 -17.83
CA ARG A 8 -2.89 17.09 -18.64
C ARG A 8 -2.99 15.58 -18.71
N ALA A 9 -2.90 15.06 -19.92
CA ALA A 9 -2.82 13.64 -20.16
C ALA A 9 -1.35 13.22 -20.30
N GLY A 10 -1.05 11.99 -19.98
CA GLY A 10 0.27 11.43 -20.21
C GLY A 10 1.34 11.83 -19.22
N GLU A 11 0.98 12.34 -18.06
CA GLU A 11 1.96 12.57 -17.00
C GLU A 11 2.62 11.25 -16.63
N PRO A 12 3.96 11.23 -16.51
CA PRO A 12 4.64 9.99 -16.14
C PRO A 12 4.25 9.54 -14.75
N VAL A 13 4.00 8.24 -14.62
CA VAL A 13 3.79 7.61 -13.32
C VAL A 13 5.15 7.26 -12.74
N LYS A 14 5.39 7.60 -11.48
CA LYS A 14 6.60 7.17 -10.80
C LYS A 14 6.51 5.67 -10.57
N PHE A 15 7.54 4.95 -10.94
CA PHE A 15 7.63 3.50 -10.78
C PHE A 15 8.72 3.17 -9.77
N VAL A 16 8.37 2.37 -8.76
CA VAL A 16 9.31 1.97 -7.70
C VAL A 16 9.36 0.45 -7.63
N SER A 17 10.51 -0.14 -7.93
CA SER A 17 10.72 -1.58 -7.79
C SER A 17 10.86 -1.95 -6.32
N LYS A 18 10.29 -3.10 -5.96
CA LYS A 18 10.38 -3.69 -4.63
C LYS A 18 10.76 -5.16 -4.77
N GLY A 19 11.36 -5.74 -3.73
CA GLY A 19 11.66 -7.16 -3.74
C GLY A 19 10.41 -8.04 -3.85
N TRP A 20 9.26 -7.54 -3.46
CA TRP A 20 7.98 -8.26 -3.54
C TRP A 20 7.18 -7.94 -4.81
N GLY A 21 7.62 -6.99 -5.63
CA GLY A 21 6.90 -6.57 -6.83
C GLY A 21 7.22 -5.12 -7.18
N TYR A 22 6.19 -4.29 -7.27
CA TYR A 22 6.40 -2.88 -7.59
C TYR A 22 5.25 -2.00 -7.11
N GLU A 23 5.51 -0.69 -7.09
CA GLU A 23 4.51 0.34 -6.88
C GLU A 23 4.49 1.27 -8.08
N LYS A 24 3.30 1.60 -8.56
CA LYS A 24 3.10 2.69 -9.52
C LYS A 24 2.43 3.83 -8.76
N TRP A 25 3.12 4.94 -8.67
CA TRP A 25 2.59 6.12 -8.00
C TRP A 25 1.80 6.94 -9.01
N ILE A 26 0.47 6.90 -8.91
CA ILE A 26 -0.40 7.62 -9.82
C ILE A 26 -0.41 9.10 -9.44
N VAL A 27 -0.47 9.38 -8.15
CA VAL A 27 -0.46 10.74 -7.61
C VAL A 27 0.02 10.68 -6.17
N ASN A 28 0.78 11.69 -5.75
CA ASN A 28 1.11 11.89 -4.35
C ASN A 28 1.25 13.41 -4.13
N CYS A 29 0.31 13.98 -3.43
CA CYS A 29 0.30 15.40 -3.15
C CYS A 29 -0.17 15.64 -1.71
N GLU A 30 -0.19 16.90 -1.30
CA GLU A 30 -0.54 17.24 0.09
C GLU A 30 -1.96 16.82 0.48
N LYS A 31 -2.84 16.60 -0.49
CA LYS A 31 -4.24 16.29 -0.22
C LYS A 31 -4.56 14.81 -0.29
N TYR A 32 -3.86 14.06 -1.15
CA TYR A 32 -4.14 12.63 -1.32
C TYR A 32 -2.99 11.94 -2.04
N CYS A 33 -3.04 10.61 -1.96
CA CYS A 33 -2.11 9.73 -2.65
C CYS A 33 -2.88 8.56 -3.25
N GLY A 34 -2.51 8.19 -4.47
CA GLY A 34 -3.05 7.00 -5.13
C GLY A 34 -1.91 6.21 -5.74
N LYS A 35 -1.87 4.92 -5.43
CA LYS A 35 -0.87 4.00 -5.97
C LYS A 35 -1.51 2.71 -6.43
N ILE A 36 -0.88 2.08 -7.41
CA ILE A 36 -1.15 0.68 -7.76
C ILE A 36 0.04 -0.12 -7.25
N LEU A 37 -0.24 -1.16 -6.48
CA LEU A 37 0.78 -2.07 -5.97
C LEU A 37 0.60 -3.42 -6.63
N PHE A 38 1.71 -4.04 -7.03
CA PHE A 38 1.74 -5.41 -7.50
C PHE A 38 2.60 -6.24 -6.55
N LEU A 39 2.02 -7.32 -6.00
CA LEU A 39 2.74 -8.28 -5.17
C LEU A 39 2.78 -9.62 -5.91
N ALA A 40 3.99 -10.14 -6.11
CA ALA A 40 4.16 -11.45 -6.73
C ALA A 40 3.77 -12.55 -5.75
N LYS A 41 3.16 -13.60 -6.27
CA LYS A 41 2.76 -14.78 -5.47
C LYS A 41 3.90 -15.27 -4.58
N GLY A 42 3.60 -15.48 -3.30
CA GLY A 42 4.56 -16.00 -2.34
C GLY A 42 5.46 -14.93 -1.72
N LYS A 43 5.29 -13.68 -2.12
CA LYS A 43 6.09 -12.57 -1.60
C LYS A 43 5.32 -11.79 -0.55
N LYS A 44 6.07 -11.09 0.30
CA LYS A 44 5.49 -10.30 1.39
C LYS A 44 6.18 -8.94 1.49
N CYS A 45 5.42 -7.93 1.87
CA CYS A 45 5.98 -6.65 2.22
C CYS A 45 6.44 -6.67 3.70
N SER A 46 7.06 -5.59 4.15
CA SER A 46 7.52 -5.49 5.53
C SER A 46 6.34 -5.46 6.50
N TRP A 47 6.63 -5.84 7.75
CA TRP A 47 5.76 -5.59 8.90
C TRP A 47 6.09 -4.19 9.40
N HIS A 48 5.15 -3.25 9.20
CA HIS A 48 5.43 -1.83 9.40
C HIS A 48 4.17 -1.06 9.76
N TYR A 49 4.36 0.22 10.09
CA TYR A 49 3.26 1.15 10.34
C TYR A 49 3.63 2.55 9.87
N HIS A 50 2.63 3.42 9.80
CA HIS A 50 2.80 4.83 9.47
C HIS A 50 2.26 5.68 10.63
N ARG A 51 2.89 6.80 10.90
CA ARG A 51 2.43 7.72 11.94
C ARG A 51 1.56 8.84 11.39
N LYS A 52 1.67 9.12 10.10
CA LYS A 52 0.94 10.19 9.43
C LYS A 52 -0.07 9.68 8.43
N LYS A 53 0.27 8.63 7.71
CA LYS A 53 -0.54 8.15 6.60
C LYS A 53 -1.70 7.29 7.07
N ASP A 54 -2.90 7.68 6.64
CA ASP A 54 -4.12 6.89 6.73
C ASP A 54 -4.39 6.33 5.34
N GLU A 55 -4.70 5.04 5.22
CA GLU A 55 -4.81 4.42 3.90
C GLU A 55 -5.90 3.37 3.83
N VAL A 56 -6.37 3.14 2.60
CA VAL A 56 -7.31 2.07 2.28
C VAL A 56 -6.71 1.28 1.13
N PHE A 57 -6.69 -0.04 1.26
CA PHE A 57 -6.34 -0.95 0.18
C PHE A 57 -7.60 -1.52 -0.46
N PHE A 58 -7.58 -1.63 -1.78
CA PHE A 58 -8.64 -2.27 -2.56
C PHE A 58 -8.01 -3.32 -3.47
N ILE A 59 -8.48 -4.56 -3.40
CA ILE A 59 -7.94 -5.66 -4.20
C ILE A 59 -8.61 -5.66 -5.57
N GLN A 60 -7.82 -5.34 -6.60
CA GLN A 60 -8.28 -5.34 -7.99
C GLN A 60 -8.29 -6.76 -8.56
N SER A 61 -7.25 -7.55 -8.25
CA SER A 61 -7.14 -8.94 -8.69
C SER A 61 -6.19 -9.67 -7.76
N GLY A 62 -6.35 -10.98 -7.64
CA GLY A 62 -5.52 -11.81 -6.78
C GLY A 62 -6.08 -11.98 -5.38
N SER A 63 -5.21 -12.31 -4.44
CA SER A 63 -5.58 -12.59 -3.06
C SER A 63 -4.38 -12.41 -2.15
N VAL A 64 -4.59 -11.77 -1.01
CA VAL A 64 -3.52 -11.56 -0.02
C VAL A 64 -3.98 -11.95 1.38
N LYS A 65 -3.04 -12.43 2.19
CA LYS A 65 -3.18 -12.46 3.63
C LYS A 65 -2.71 -11.11 4.18
N LEU A 66 -3.57 -10.46 4.94
CA LEU A 66 -3.20 -9.22 5.63
C LEU A 66 -3.06 -9.52 7.11
N TYR A 67 -1.84 -9.35 7.62
CA TYR A 67 -1.55 -9.38 9.05
C TYR A 67 -1.69 -7.96 9.57
N TYR A 68 -2.39 -7.77 10.70
CA TYR A 68 -2.59 -6.45 11.26
C TYR A 68 -2.73 -6.49 12.78
N GLY A 69 -2.32 -5.44 13.43
CA GLY A 69 -2.45 -5.32 14.88
C GLY A 69 -1.81 -4.06 15.42
N TRP A 70 -2.05 -3.82 16.69
CA TRP A 70 -1.53 -2.63 17.37
C TRP A 70 -0.21 -2.90 18.10
N ASP A 71 0.13 -4.16 18.30
CA ASP A 71 1.37 -4.57 18.95
C ASP A 71 2.49 -4.71 17.91
N ASP A 72 3.74 -4.49 18.33
CA ASP A 72 4.88 -4.66 17.45
C ASP A 72 5.14 -6.14 17.11
N ASP A 73 4.71 -7.05 18.01
CA ASP A 73 4.92 -8.49 17.83
C ASP A 73 3.91 -9.06 16.82
N ILE A 74 4.43 -9.49 15.68
CA ILE A 74 3.58 -10.06 14.62
C ILE A 74 2.87 -11.35 15.06
N GLU A 75 3.41 -12.05 16.05
CA GLU A 75 2.76 -13.26 16.58
C GLU A 75 1.42 -12.94 17.24
N LEU A 76 1.21 -11.68 17.63
CA LEU A 76 -0.05 -11.22 18.22
C LEU A 76 -0.99 -10.64 17.17
N ALA A 77 -0.60 -10.63 15.90
CA ALA A 77 -1.39 -10.03 14.84
C ALA A 77 -2.62 -10.88 14.51
N LYS A 78 -3.68 -10.20 14.11
CA LYS A 78 -4.82 -10.83 13.47
C LYS A 78 -4.52 -11.00 11.99
N VAL A 79 -5.23 -11.91 11.35
CA VAL A 79 -5.05 -12.21 9.92
C VAL A 79 -6.40 -12.19 9.24
N VAL A 80 -6.46 -11.56 8.09
CA VAL A 80 -7.63 -11.60 7.23
C VAL A 80 -7.17 -11.89 5.80
N VAL A 81 -7.95 -12.68 5.06
CA VAL A 81 -7.70 -12.92 3.64
C VAL A 81 -8.56 -11.93 2.86
N LEU A 82 -7.91 -11.14 2.01
CA LEU A 82 -8.58 -10.20 1.13
C LEU A 82 -8.53 -10.75 -0.29
N GLU A 83 -9.68 -10.73 -0.95
CA GLU A 83 -9.83 -11.22 -2.30
C GLU A 83 -10.33 -10.10 -3.20
N ARG A 84 -10.40 -10.35 -4.49
CA ARG A 84 -10.87 -9.39 -5.49
C ARG A 84 -12.17 -8.72 -5.02
N GLY A 85 -12.18 -7.40 -5.03
CA GLY A 85 -13.33 -6.59 -4.61
C GLY A 85 -13.36 -6.23 -3.13
N ASP A 86 -12.45 -6.80 -2.33
CA ASP A 86 -12.37 -6.47 -0.91
C ASP A 86 -11.55 -5.21 -0.69
N LYS A 87 -11.90 -4.50 0.36
CA LYS A 87 -11.11 -3.35 0.82
C LYS A 87 -10.79 -3.50 2.29
N PHE A 88 -9.73 -2.82 2.72
CA PHE A 88 -9.32 -2.81 4.12
C PHE A 88 -8.78 -1.44 4.48
N HIS A 89 -9.31 -0.86 5.56
CA HIS A 89 -8.83 0.42 6.08
C HIS A 89 -7.68 0.19 7.04
N VAL A 90 -6.57 0.86 6.79
CA VAL A 90 -5.38 0.84 7.66
C VAL A 90 -5.27 2.21 8.30
N PRO A 91 -5.76 2.38 9.54
CA PRO A 91 -5.65 3.67 10.22
C PRO A 91 -4.22 3.96 10.63
N ILE A 92 -3.97 5.22 10.97
CA ILE A 92 -2.66 5.67 11.44
C ILE A 92 -2.19 4.77 12.59
N ARG A 93 -0.92 4.33 12.53
CA ARG A 93 -0.22 3.49 13.53
C ARG A 93 -0.58 2.02 13.54
N LEU A 94 -1.56 1.57 12.77
CA LEU A 94 -1.84 0.14 12.68
C LEU A 94 -0.69 -0.57 11.99
N LYS A 95 -0.10 -1.56 12.66
CA LYS A 95 0.94 -2.41 12.07
C LYS A 95 0.28 -3.33 11.07
N HIS A 96 0.92 -3.52 9.91
CA HIS A 96 0.35 -4.36 8.88
C HIS A 96 1.43 -4.94 7.97
N ARG A 97 1.10 -6.08 7.36
CA ARG A 97 1.92 -6.78 6.37
C ARG A 97 1.00 -7.53 5.43
N MET A 98 1.27 -7.43 4.14
CA MET A 98 0.60 -8.25 3.14
C MET A 98 1.50 -9.37 2.66
N TYR A 99 0.92 -10.57 2.53
CA TYR A 99 1.55 -11.74 1.93
C TYR A 99 0.68 -12.16 0.75
N ALA A 100 1.25 -12.21 -0.44
CA ALA A 100 0.49 -12.53 -1.65
C ALA A 100 0.27 -14.04 -1.76
N LEU A 101 -0.99 -14.45 -1.73
CA LEU A 101 -1.38 -15.85 -1.97
C LEU A 101 -1.36 -16.15 -3.47
N GLU A 102 -1.56 -15.13 -4.27
CA GLU A 102 -1.51 -15.16 -5.74
C GLU A 102 -0.87 -13.86 -6.20
N ASP A 103 -0.52 -13.78 -7.49
CA ASP A 103 -0.13 -12.49 -8.06
C ASP A 103 -1.30 -11.52 -7.84
N THR A 104 -1.02 -10.40 -7.20
CA THR A 104 -2.05 -9.47 -6.74
C THR A 104 -1.77 -8.07 -7.22
N GLU A 105 -2.81 -7.46 -7.78
CA GLU A 105 -2.82 -6.02 -8.05
C GLU A 105 -3.81 -5.37 -7.11
N LEU A 106 -3.38 -4.34 -6.40
CA LEU A 106 -4.25 -3.61 -5.49
C LEU A 106 -4.02 -2.11 -5.60
N PHE A 107 -5.02 -1.36 -5.18
CA PHE A 107 -4.94 0.10 -5.13
C PHE A 107 -4.75 0.55 -3.70
N GLU A 108 -3.85 1.49 -3.51
CA GLU A 108 -3.71 2.23 -2.26
C GLU A 108 -4.29 3.62 -2.47
N PHE A 109 -5.29 3.96 -1.66
CA PHE A 109 -5.83 5.31 -1.56
C PHE A 109 -5.46 5.83 -0.18
N SER A 110 -4.74 6.94 -0.12
CA SER A 110 -4.21 7.39 1.16
C SER A 110 -4.08 8.90 1.23
N THR A 111 -3.77 9.39 2.43
CA THR A 111 -3.23 10.71 2.62
C THR A 111 -1.82 10.76 2.05
N GLU A 112 -1.20 11.93 2.06
CA GLU A 112 0.14 12.11 1.47
C GLU A 112 1.14 11.10 1.99
N HIS A 113 1.93 10.51 1.08
CA HIS A 113 2.99 9.57 1.41
C HIS A 113 4.31 10.30 1.60
N PHE A 114 5.00 9.97 2.69
CA PHE A 114 6.37 10.39 2.98
C PHE A 114 7.22 9.13 3.21
N ASP A 115 8.35 9.01 2.52
CA ASP A 115 9.21 7.84 2.65
C ASP A 115 9.67 7.63 4.09
N GLU A 116 9.95 8.71 4.81
CA GLU A 116 10.38 8.66 6.20
C GLU A 116 9.26 8.26 7.17
N ASP A 117 8.02 8.18 6.71
CA ASP A 117 6.87 7.79 7.53
C ASP A 117 6.61 6.29 7.52
N SER A 118 7.55 5.50 7.06
CA SER A 118 7.46 4.03 7.10
C SER A 118 8.38 3.51 8.20
N TYR A 119 7.77 2.97 9.25
CA TYR A 119 8.49 2.44 10.42
C TYR A 119 8.47 0.92 10.33
N ARG A 120 9.56 0.33 9.86
CA ARG A 120 9.67 -1.11 9.62
C ARG A 120 10.13 -1.83 10.88
N ILE A 121 9.33 -2.81 11.30
CA ILE A 121 9.65 -3.67 12.44
C ILE A 121 10.34 -4.93 11.95
N GLU A 122 9.85 -5.51 10.84
CA GLU A 122 10.47 -6.65 10.19
C GLU A 122 10.55 -6.42 8.69
N LYS A 123 11.62 -6.87 8.09
CA LYS A 123 11.80 -6.75 6.65
C LYS A 123 10.80 -7.60 5.89
N GLY A 124 10.42 -7.12 4.70
CA GLY A 124 9.76 -7.93 3.69
C GLY A 124 10.77 -8.49 2.69
N ASP A 125 10.23 -8.98 1.61
CA ASP A 125 11.04 -9.49 0.47
C ASP A 125 11.63 -8.38 -0.40
#